data_6c1a5671eb36ac6de2a5c61a5ad9f210
#
_entry.id   6c1a5671eb36ac6de2a5c61a5ad9f210
#
_cell.length_a   1.000
_cell.length_b   1.000
_cell.length_c   1.000
_cell.angle_alpha   90.00
_cell.angle_beta   90.00
_cell.angle_gamma   90.00
#
_symmetry.space_group_name_H-M   'P 1'
#
loop_
_entity.id
_entity.type
_entity.pdbx_description
1 polymer ?
#
loop_
_entity_poly.entity_id
_entity_poly.type
_entity_poly.pdbx_seq_one_letter_code
_entity_poly.pdbx_strand_id
1 'polypeptide(L)'
;MKQVLHFNKVIKFVIIFGDLCLLNIIFISLYHIFDYQTLGNEFTHSLPQLLVLLNLVYLLCNYSNGVILHERIVRPERIVRRAFRNTIFHAALFISLATLAEIGTSSLRFFACFYGIFFICLAVYRLMFRYLLKRYREYGGNSRTVVLVGSNKNMAELYQEMAGDPTTGFRISGYFCDLPSNDFPESIPYLGQPKEVVTYLQQHHIEQVYCCLPSARSHEIVPIINYCENHLIRFYSVPNIRNYLHRRMHFELFGNIPVLTIREEPLTQMENRLLKRAFDLFFSLSFLCTVFPFVYIIIGTTIKLSSFGPIFFKQKRSVENGKEFWCYKFRSMRVNIDSDKLQATANDPRKTKIGDFIRK
;
A
#
# COMPACT_ATOMS: atom_id res chain seq x y z
N MET A 1 24.45 17.02 0.62
CA MET A 1 23.74 15.79 0.16
C MET A 1 24.25 14.51 0.82
N LYS A 2 25.56 14.26 0.94
CA LYS A 2 26.08 13.07 1.65
C LYS A 2 25.53 12.92 3.07
N GLN A 3 25.46 13.97 3.87
CA GLN A 3 24.94 13.93 5.25
C GLN A 3 23.45 13.57 5.32
N VAL A 4 22.63 14.04 4.39
CA VAL A 4 21.17 13.84 4.40
C VAL A 4 20.75 12.44 3.95
N LEU A 5 21.41 11.93 2.89
CA LEU A 5 21.24 10.54 2.48
C LEU A 5 21.77 9.58 3.56
N HIS A 6 22.82 9.99 4.25
CA HIS A 6 23.39 9.24 5.37
C HIS A 6 22.42 9.17 6.55
N PHE A 7 21.79 10.30 6.92
CA PHE A 7 20.86 10.36 8.05
C PHE A 7 19.61 9.47 7.86
N ASN A 8 19.01 9.48 6.67
CA ASN A 8 17.87 8.60 6.39
C ASN A 8 18.27 7.12 6.38
N LYS A 9 19.47 6.79 5.92
CA LYS A 9 20.02 5.43 6.00
C LYS A 9 20.29 5.02 7.43
N VAL A 10 20.87 5.92 8.23
CA VAL A 10 21.13 5.69 9.65
C VAL A 10 19.83 5.46 10.42
N ILE A 11 18.82 6.30 10.21
CA ILE A 11 17.49 6.08 10.82
C ILE A 11 16.94 4.70 10.46
N LYS A 12 16.99 4.33 9.18
CA LYS A 12 16.53 3.01 8.72
C LYS A 12 17.27 1.88 9.42
N PHE A 13 18.59 2.01 9.52
CA PHE A 13 19.44 1.03 10.19
C PHE A 13 19.10 0.89 11.69
N VAL A 14 18.98 2.02 12.39
CA VAL A 14 18.64 2.06 13.83
C VAL A 14 17.27 1.40 14.08
N ILE A 15 16.29 1.65 13.22
CA ILE A 15 14.97 1.06 13.37
C ILE A 15 15.04 -0.46 13.16
N ILE A 16 15.69 -0.92 12.08
CA ILE A 16 15.81 -2.36 11.81
C ILE A 16 16.60 -3.06 12.91
N PHE A 17 17.66 -2.43 13.42
CA PHE A 17 18.44 -2.96 14.53
C PHE A 17 17.60 -3.09 15.81
N GLY A 18 16.81 -2.06 16.15
CA GLY A 18 15.88 -2.12 17.28
C GLY A 18 14.79 -3.17 17.12
N ASP A 19 14.25 -3.32 15.90
CA ASP A 19 13.29 -4.37 15.58
C ASP A 19 13.90 -5.78 15.82
N LEU A 20 15.15 -6.01 15.37
CA LEU A 20 15.88 -7.26 15.60
C LEU A 20 16.16 -7.50 17.08
N CYS A 21 16.54 -6.48 17.83
CA CYS A 21 16.73 -6.59 19.28
C CYS A 21 15.43 -7.02 19.96
N LEU A 22 14.30 -6.37 19.66
CA LEU A 22 12.99 -6.73 20.18
C LEU A 22 12.60 -8.17 19.83
N LEU A 23 12.80 -8.56 18.56
CA LEU A 23 12.50 -9.90 18.07
C LEU A 23 13.23 -10.97 18.90
N ASN A 24 14.54 -10.80 19.09
CA ASN A 24 15.36 -11.76 19.84
C ASN A 24 15.06 -11.74 21.33
N ILE A 25 14.91 -10.57 21.96
CA ILE A 25 14.62 -10.46 23.38
C ILE A 25 13.29 -11.15 23.71
N ILE A 26 12.25 -10.89 22.93
CA ILE A 26 10.93 -11.48 23.15
C ILE A 26 10.98 -13.01 22.95
N PHE A 27 11.66 -13.45 21.89
CA PHE A 27 11.78 -14.89 21.60
C PHE A 27 12.51 -15.64 22.71
N ILE A 28 13.67 -15.13 23.15
CA ILE A 28 14.46 -15.74 24.22
C ILE A 28 13.72 -15.66 25.56
N SER A 29 13.07 -14.54 25.88
CA SER A 29 12.30 -14.40 27.12
C SER A 29 11.15 -15.41 27.19
N LEU A 30 10.40 -15.55 26.11
CA LEU A 30 9.32 -16.53 26.05
C LEU A 30 9.84 -17.97 26.07
N TYR A 31 10.98 -18.24 25.44
CA TYR A 31 11.64 -19.54 25.52
C TYR A 31 11.94 -19.94 26.96
N HIS A 32 12.39 -19.02 27.82
CA HIS A 32 12.64 -19.28 29.22
C HIS A 32 11.38 -19.35 30.10
N ILE A 33 10.29 -18.69 29.68
CA ILE A 33 9.00 -18.70 30.40
C ILE A 33 8.22 -19.99 30.12
N PHE A 34 8.27 -20.48 28.89
CA PHE A 34 7.61 -21.71 28.50
C PHE A 34 8.43 -22.92 29.00
N ASP A 35 7.76 -23.76 29.76
CA ASP A 35 8.42 -24.91 30.42
C ASP A 35 8.96 -25.91 29.37
N TYR A 36 10.08 -26.52 29.68
CA TYR A 36 10.75 -27.54 28.85
C TYR A 36 9.80 -28.66 28.40
N GLN A 37 8.84 -29.04 29.27
CA GLN A 37 7.84 -30.05 28.94
C GLN A 37 6.87 -29.65 27.86
N THR A 38 6.63 -28.32 27.66
CA THR A 38 5.72 -27.80 26.65
C THR A 38 6.38 -27.54 25.30
N LEU A 39 7.70 -27.33 25.27
CA LEU A 39 8.47 -27.05 24.07
C LEU A 39 9.07 -28.29 23.40
N GLY A 40 9.32 -29.33 24.18
CA GLY A 40 9.94 -30.59 23.71
C GLY A 40 11.46 -30.51 23.53
N ASN A 41 12.12 -31.66 23.57
CA ASN A 41 13.59 -31.76 23.47
C ASN A 41 14.12 -31.23 22.13
N GLU A 42 13.42 -31.46 21.02
CA GLU A 42 13.85 -31.06 19.70
C GLU A 42 13.91 -29.53 19.56
N PHE A 43 13.00 -28.81 20.20
CA PHE A 43 12.97 -27.33 20.16
C PHE A 43 14.19 -26.74 20.90
N THR A 44 14.62 -27.35 22.00
CA THR A 44 15.76 -26.86 22.79
C THR A 44 17.09 -27.06 22.06
N HIS A 45 17.27 -28.17 21.38
CA HIS A 45 18.48 -28.45 20.60
C HIS A 45 18.58 -27.60 19.34
N SER A 46 17.45 -27.15 18.78
CA SER A 46 17.39 -26.34 17.55
C SER A 46 17.34 -24.81 17.79
N LEU A 47 17.43 -24.37 19.05
CA LEU A 47 17.33 -22.92 19.38
C LEU A 47 18.28 -22.03 18.58
N PRO A 48 19.58 -22.32 18.40
CA PRO A 48 20.47 -21.48 17.61
C PRO A 48 20.04 -21.38 16.14
N GLN A 49 19.58 -22.48 15.56
CA GLN A 49 19.11 -22.55 14.17
C GLN A 49 17.82 -21.75 14.00
N LEU A 50 16.88 -21.86 14.95
CA LEU A 50 15.67 -21.06 14.99
C LEU A 50 15.95 -19.56 15.07
N LEU A 51 16.90 -19.13 15.93
CA LEU A 51 17.29 -17.73 16.03
C LEU A 51 17.91 -17.20 14.74
N VAL A 52 18.79 -17.98 14.11
CA VAL A 52 19.38 -17.58 12.81
C VAL A 52 18.29 -17.44 11.75
N LEU A 53 17.42 -18.44 11.63
CA LEU A 53 16.32 -18.43 10.67
C LEU A 53 15.36 -17.26 10.94
N LEU A 54 15.00 -17.02 12.21
CA LEU A 54 14.12 -15.93 12.64
C LEU A 54 14.65 -14.57 12.19
N ASN A 55 15.94 -14.29 12.41
CA ASN A 55 16.57 -13.04 12.04
C ASN A 55 16.69 -12.89 10.50
N LEU A 56 17.07 -13.95 9.80
CA LEU A 56 17.23 -13.94 8.35
C LEU A 56 15.91 -13.68 7.64
N VAL A 57 14.85 -14.36 8.07
CA VAL A 57 13.49 -14.14 7.55
C VAL A 57 13.02 -12.72 7.84
N TYR A 58 13.34 -12.16 9.02
CA TYR A 58 12.98 -10.79 9.37
C TYR A 58 13.65 -9.76 8.45
N LEU A 59 14.94 -9.94 8.18
CA LEU A 59 15.66 -9.07 7.24
C LEU A 59 15.09 -9.15 5.82
N LEU A 60 14.74 -10.36 5.37
CA LEU A 60 14.11 -10.57 4.06
C LEU A 60 12.75 -9.85 3.95
N CYS A 61 11.90 -10.00 4.97
CA CYS A 61 10.61 -9.31 5.03
C CYS A 61 10.74 -7.79 5.04
N ASN A 62 11.73 -7.25 5.76
CA ASN A 62 11.99 -5.81 5.79
C ASN A 62 12.56 -5.26 4.47
N TYR A 63 13.33 -6.05 3.74
CA TYR A 63 13.81 -5.67 2.41
C TYR A 63 12.64 -5.46 1.45
N SER A 64 11.68 -6.36 1.42
CA SER A 64 10.49 -6.30 0.57
C SER A 64 9.50 -5.19 1.00
N ASN A 65 9.20 -5.07 2.28
CA ASN A 65 8.14 -4.19 2.79
C ASN A 65 8.59 -2.79 3.24
N GLY A 66 9.88 -2.51 3.26
CA GLY A 66 10.49 -1.23 3.58
C GLY A 66 10.00 -0.50 4.85
N VAL A 67 10.91 0.06 5.62
CA VAL A 67 10.56 0.92 6.77
C VAL A 67 10.25 2.32 6.28
N ILE A 68 9.05 2.86 6.59
CA ILE A 68 8.58 4.20 6.17
C ILE A 68 8.84 5.31 7.18
N LEU A 69 9.39 5.01 8.35
CA LEU A 69 9.59 6.02 9.40
C LEU A 69 10.58 7.14 9.05
N HIS A 70 11.35 6.96 7.97
CA HIS A 70 12.21 8.02 7.43
C HIS A 70 11.42 9.10 6.66
N GLU A 71 10.20 8.80 6.21
CA GLU A 71 9.31 9.78 5.61
C GLU A 71 8.87 10.82 6.65
N ARG A 72 8.77 12.10 6.25
CA ARG A 72 8.45 13.19 7.19
C ARG A 72 6.97 13.21 7.56
N ILE A 73 6.12 13.02 6.58
CA ILE A 73 4.66 13.07 6.75
C ILE A 73 4.11 11.63 6.60
N VAL A 74 3.95 10.93 7.73
CA VAL A 74 3.36 9.58 7.76
C VAL A 74 2.26 9.54 8.80
N ARG A 75 1.10 8.99 8.46
CA ARG A 75 0.01 8.75 9.43
C ARG A 75 0.34 7.58 10.35
N PRO A 76 0.08 7.67 11.68
CA PRO A 76 0.33 6.58 12.63
C PRO A 76 -0.28 5.24 12.21
N GLU A 77 -1.51 5.28 11.67
CA GLU A 77 -2.21 4.09 11.17
C GLU A 77 -1.44 3.33 10.10
N ARG A 78 -0.73 4.05 9.21
CA ARG A 78 0.10 3.43 8.17
C ARG A 78 1.28 2.66 8.77
N ILE A 79 1.84 3.17 9.88
CA ILE A 79 2.94 2.51 10.59
C ILE A 79 2.46 1.21 11.21
N VAL A 80 1.33 1.26 11.95
CA VAL A 80 0.74 0.08 12.60
C VAL A 80 0.32 -0.96 11.56
N ARG A 81 -0.35 -0.54 10.48
CA ARG A 81 -0.76 -1.45 9.39
C ARG A 81 0.44 -2.15 8.73
N ARG A 82 1.55 -1.42 8.51
CA ARG A 82 2.78 -2.03 7.98
C ARG A 82 3.45 -2.96 8.98
N ALA A 83 3.48 -2.61 10.27
CA ALA A 83 3.97 -3.50 11.31
C ALA A 83 3.18 -4.80 11.36
N PHE A 84 1.85 -4.72 11.32
CA PHE A 84 0.95 -5.88 11.29
C PHE A 84 1.21 -6.78 10.07
N ARG A 85 1.23 -6.17 8.87
CA ARG A 85 1.51 -6.92 7.64
C ARG A 85 2.88 -7.60 7.68
N ASN A 86 3.91 -6.88 8.13
CA ASN A 86 5.26 -7.44 8.24
C ASN A 86 5.32 -8.61 9.22
N THR A 87 4.62 -8.50 10.36
CA THR A 87 4.53 -9.58 11.37
C THR A 87 3.84 -10.82 10.81
N ILE A 88 2.75 -10.66 10.06
CA ILE A 88 2.04 -11.79 9.43
C ILE A 88 2.91 -12.48 8.38
N PHE A 89 3.55 -11.69 7.48
CA PHE A 89 4.43 -12.28 6.46
C PHE A 89 5.63 -12.98 7.08
N HIS A 90 6.21 -12.39 8.12
CA HIS A 90 7.29 -13.01 8.87
C HIS A 90 6.84 -14.31 9.52
N ALA A 91 5.69 -14.33 10.20
CA ALA A 91 5.14 -15.52 10.83
C ALA A 91 4.90 -16.64 9.81
N ALA A 92 4.23 -16.32 8.70
CA ALA A 92 3.94 -17.31 7.66
C ALA A 92 5.22 -17.88 7.06
N LEU A 93 6.17 -17.03 6.69
CA LEU A 93 7.42 -17.47 6.06
C LEU A 93 8.33 -18.24 7.05
N PHE A 94 8.46 -17.74 8.28
CA PHE A 94 9.25 -18.38 9.32
C PHE A 94 8.72 -19.78 9.67
N ILE A 95 7.41 -19.88 9.95
CA ILE A 95 6.79 -21.17 10.29
C ILE A 95 6.92 -22.15 9.12
N SER A 96 6.67 -21.71 7.89
CA SER A 96 6.81 -22.56 6.70
C SER A 96 8.23 -23.08 6.52
N LEU A 97 9.24 -22.22 6.66
CA LEU A 97 10.64 -22.62 6.50
C LEU A 97 11.12 -23.51 7.67
N ALA A 98 10.71 -23.19 8.90
CA ALA A 98 11.05 -23.99 10.06
C ALA A 98 10.43 -25.40 9.99
N THR A 99 9.18 -25.51 9.49
CA THR A 99 8.52 -26.79 9.25
C THR A 99 9.20 -27.59 8.14
N LEU A 100 9.57 -26.93 7.02
CA LEU A 100 10.31 -27.59 5.93
C LEU A 100 11.71 -28.08 6.34
N ALA A 101 12.35 -27.37 7.25
CA ALA A 101 13.67 -27.73 7.77
C ALA A 101 13.60 -28.73 8.92
N GLU A 102 12.40 -29.17 9.31
CA GLU A 102 12.14 -30.05 10.46
C GLU A 102 12.71 -29.53 11.79
N ILE A 103 12.80 -28.19 11.90
CA ILE A 103 13.34 -27.51 13.07
C ILE A 103 12.17 -27.18 14.01
N GLY A 104 11.98 -27.98 15.04
CA GLY A 104 11.15 -27.82 16.24
C GLY A 104 10.00 -26.77 16.19
N THR A 105 8.90 -27.05 15.47
CA THR A 105 7.72 -26.13 15.37
C THR A 105 6.52 -26.62 16.19
N SER A 106 6.72 -27.50 17.14
CA SER A 106 5.65 -28.30 17.79
C SER A 106 4.66 -27.48 18.65
N SER A 107 4.99 -26.28 19.10
CA SER A 107 4.12 -25.52 20.02
C SER A 107 3.43 -24.33 19.35
N LEU A 108 2.22 -24.55 18.84
CA LEU A 108 1.38 -23.47 18.28
C LEU A 108 1.11 -22.35 19.31
N ARG A 109 0.96 -22.71 20.59
CA ARG A 109 0.74 -21.74 21.69
C ARG A 109 1.92 -20.80 21.87
N PHE A 110 3.14 -21.32 21.81
CA PHE A 110 4.36 -20.53 21.90
C PHE A 110 4.42 -19.48 20.77
N PHE A 111 4.25 -19.90 19.52
CA PHE A 111 4.30 -18.99 18.38
C PHE A 111 3.16 -17.98 18.37
N ALA A 112 1.95 -18.36 18.79
CA ALA A 112 0.83 -17.43 18.91
C ALA A 112 1.12 -16.34 19.95
N CYS A 113 1.63 -16.70 21.14
CA CYS A 113 2.05 -15.76 22.18
C CYS A 113 3.21 -14.87 21.67
N PHE A 114 4.22 -15.48 21.04
CA PHE A 114 5.38 -14.76 20.52
C PHE A 114 4.96 -13.69 19.51
N TYR A 115 4.20 -14.03 18.47
CA TYR A 115 3.82 -13.08 17.43
C TYR A 115 2.81 -12.04 17.93
N GLY A 116 1.94 -12.39 18.88
CA GLY A 116 1.05 -11.45 19.54
C GLY A 116 1.82 -10.37 20.31
N ILE A 117 2.74 -10.78 21.18
CA ILE A 117 3.57 -9.86 21.97
C ILE A 117 4.52 -9.08 21.06
N PHE A 118 5.15 -9.76 20.11
CA PHE A 118 6.07 -9.11 19.16
C PHE A 118 5.37 -8.00 18.37
N PHE A 119 4.17 -8.24 17.84
CA PHE A 119 3.41 -7.21 17.12
C PHE A 119 3.13 -5.98 18.00
N ILE A 120 2.66 -6.20 19.24
CA ILE A 120 2.35 -5.09 20.15
C ILE A 120 3.63 -4.30 20.47
N CYS A 121 4.70 -4.96 20.86
CA CYS A 121 5.98 -4.32 21.18
C CYS A 121 6.58 -3.59 19.97
N LEU A 122 6.51 -4.19 18.77
CA LEU A 122 6.97 -3.58 17.53
C LEU A 122 6.17 -2.32 17.17
N ALA A 123 4.84 -2.36 17.32
CA ALA A 123 3.99 -1.21 17.06
C ALA A 123 4.28 -0.07 18.04
N VAL A 124 4.37 -0.37 19.33
CA VAL A 124 4.72 0.61 20.38
C VAL A 124 6.11 1.21 20.13
N TYR A 125 7.12 0.37 19.86
CA TYR A 125 8.49 0.82 19.56
C TYR A 125 8.51 1.77 18.36
N ARG A 126 7.88 1.40 17.25
CA ARG A 126 7.86 2.23 16.03
C ARG A 126 7.10 3.55 16.23
N LEU A 127 6.01 3.56 16.98
CA LEU A 127 5.27 4.78 17.32
C LEU A 127 6.09 5.69 18.26
N MET A 128 6.74 5.10 19.26
CA MET A 128 7.62 5.81 20.17
C MET A 128 8.84 6.41 19.42
N PHE A 129 9.46 5.63 18.55
CA PHE A 129 10.58 6.10 17.72
C PHE A 129 10.14 7.27 16.82
N ARG A 130 8.95 7.17 16.22
CA ARG A 130 8.36 8.30 15.47
C ARG A 130 8.17 9.54 16.34
N TYR A 131 7.63 9.37 17.53
CA TYR A 131 7.43 10.48 18.48
C TYR A 131 8.77 11.16 18.82
N LEU A 132 9.79 10.37 19.13
CA LEU A 132 11.13 10.88 19.39
C LEU A 132 11.74 11.61 18.18
N LEU A 133 11.57 11.07 16.98
CA LEU A 133 12.01 11.76 15.75
C LEU A 133 11.28 13.09 15.54
N LYS A 134 9.97 13.15 15.82
CA LYS A 134 9.21 14.39 15.76
C LYS A 134 9.74 15.42 16.75
N ARG A 135 9.96 15.04 17.99
CA ARG A 135 10.54 15.91 19.02
C ARG A 135 11.95 16.38 18.63
N TYR A 136 12.80 15.48 18.16
CA TYR A 136 14.14 15.84 17.69
C TYR A 136 14.11 16.91 16.58
N ARG A 137 13.15 16.81 15.66
CA ARG A 137 12.95 17.81 14.58
C ARG A 137 12.44 19.16 15.12
N GLU A 138 11.55 19.15 16.09
CA GLU A 138 11.04 20.35 16.77
C GLU A 138 12.17 21.16 17.40
N TYR A 139 13.15 20.49 18.01
CA TYR A 139 14.38 21.14 18.55
C TYR A 139 15.40 21.52 17.47
N GLY A 140 15.03 21.44 16.20
CA GLY A 140 15.86 21.85 15.07
C GLY A 140 16.78 20.78 14.50
N GLY A 141 16.79 19.56 15.05
CA GLY A 141 17.50 18.42 14.49
C GLY A 141 16.87 17.94 13.19
N ASN A 142 17.70 17.59 12.21
CA ASN A 142 17.21 17.12 10.89
C ASN A 142 16.17 18.04 10.24
N SER A 143 16.29 19.37 10.46
CA SER A 143 15.46 20.36 9.78
C SER A 143 15.87 20.49 8.30
N ARG A 144 14.96 21.01 7.47
CA ARG A 144 15.15 21.27 6.05
C ARG A 144 14.79 22.69 5.71
N THR A 145 15.75 23.43 5.19
CA THR A 145 15.51 24.77 4.66
C THR A 145 14.88 24.68 3.30
N VAL A 146 13.71 25.33 3.16
CA VAL A 146 12.86 25.26 1.98
C VAL A 146 12.58 26.65 1.45
N VAL A 147 12.59 26.78 0.12
CA VAL A 147 12.12 27.97 -0.60
C VAL A 147 11.00 27.58 -1.53
N LEU A 148 9.96 28.42 -1.60
CA LEU A 148 8.81 28.25 -2.46
C LEU A 148 8.92 29.18 -3.67
N VAL A 149 8.59 28.72 -4.87
CA VAL A 149 8.68 29.49 -6.11
C VAL A 149 7.35 29.43 -6.84
N GLY A 150 6.73 30.58 -7.01
CA GLY A 150 5.37 30.75 -7.53
C GLY A 150 4.33 30.70 -6.42
N SER A 151 3.10 31.12 -6.77
CA SER A 151 1.92 31.09 -5.91
C SER A 151 0.77 30.46 -6.65
N ASN A 152 0.15 29.48 -6.03
CA ASN A 152 -1.13 28.90 -6.41
C ASN A 152 -1.75 28.18 -5.21
N LYS A 153 -3.00 27.79 -5.30
CA LYS A 153 -3.74 27.10 -4.24
C LYS A 153 -3.02 25.85 -3.72
N ASN A 154 -2.39 25.06 -4.61
CA ASN A 154 -1.66 23.84 -4.22
C ASN A 154 -0.40 24.17 -3.42
N MET A 155 0.29 25.26 -3.77
CA MET A 155 1.47 25.72 -3.04
C MET A 155 1.09 26.24 -1.66
N ALA A 156 -0.03 26.99 -1.56
CA ALA A 156 -0.54 27.47 -0.27
C ALA A 156 -0.91 26.31 0.67
N GLU A 157 -1.54 25.25 0.15
CA GLU A 157 -1.85 24.06 0.95
C GLU A 157 -0.59 23.28 1.33
N LEU A 158 0.36 23.14 0.40
CA LEU A 158 1.66 22.53 0.71
C LEU A 158 2.36 23.30 1.82
N TYR A 159 2.31 24.64 1.77
CA TYR A 159 2.81 25.47 2.84
C TYR A 159 2.12 25.18 4.17
N GLN A 160 0.79 25.14 4.19
CA GLN A 160 0.03 24.84 5.42
C GLN A 160 0.39 23.47 5.99
N GLU A 161 0.56 22.44 5.14
CA GLU A 161 1.00 21.12 5.58
C GLU A 161 2.44 21.10 6.14
N MET A 162 3.33 21.93 5.59
CA MET A 162 4.72 22.04 6.06
C MET A 162 4.86 22.89 7.31
N ALA A 163 4.17 24.03 7.36
CA ALA A 163 4.28 25.02 8.44
C ALA A 163 3.35 24.71 9.61
N GLY A 164 2.21 24.05 9.37
CA GLY A 164 1.20 23.72 10.37
C GLY A 164 1.67 22.71 11.43
N ASP A 165 2.68 21.88 11.12
CA ASP A 165 3.27 20.94 12.08
C ASP A 165 4.80 21.15 12.15
N PRO A 166 5.32 21.91 13.15
CA PRO A 166 6.76 22.15 13.33
C PRO A 166 7.57 20.85 13.43
N THR A 167 6.94 19.76 13.84
CA THR A 167 7.59 18.45 13.98
C THR A 167 7.93 17.78 12.66
N THR A 168 7.46 18.32 11.53
CA THR A 168 7.89 17.90 10.18
C THR A 168 9.34 18.28 9.91
N GLY A 169 9.83 19.33 10.60
CA GLY A 169 11.18 19.84 10.48
C GLY A 169 11.42 20.59 9.17
N PHE A 170 10.39 21.15 8.53
CA PHE A 170 10.57 22.10 7.44
C PHE A 170 10.71 23.50 7.98
N ARG A 171 11.73 24.22 7.51
CA ARG A 171 11.96 25.64 7.77
C ARG A 171 11.83 26.39 6.47
N ILE A 172 10.71 27.10 6.30
CA ILE A 172 10.43 27.83 5.08
C ILE A 172 11.11 29.20 5.20
N SER A 173 12.11 29.46 4.35
CA SER A 173 12.86 30.71 4.33
C SER A 173 12.07 31.85 3.72
N GLY A 174 11.15 31.56 2.79
CA GLY A 174 10.32 32.53 2.13
C GLY A 174 9.81 32.03 0.78
N TYR A 175 9.20 32.93 0.03
CA TYR A 175 8.68 32.62 -1.30
C TYR A 175 9.04 33.65 -2.35
N PHE A 176 9.14 33.20 -3.60
CA PHE A 176 9.35 34.02 -4.79
C PHE A 176 8.09 34.02 -5.64
N CYS A 177 7.65 35.21 -6.04
CA CYS A 177 6.51 35.37 -6.94
C CYS A 177 6.67 36.66 -7.76
N ASP A 178 5.88 36.83 -8.82
CA ASP A 178 5.95 38.08 -9.61
C ASP A 178 5.53 39.30 -8.78
N LEU A 179 4.52 39.10 -7.92
CA LEU A 179 4.03 40.10 -6.95
C LEU A 179 3.76 39.38 -5.61
N PRO A 180 3.81 40.10 -4.47
CA PRO A 180 3.40 39.55 -3.18
C PRO A 180 1.99 38.94 -3.28
N SER A 181 1.82 37.69 -2.86
CA SER A 181 0.57 36.94 -3.01
C SER A 181 -0.16 36.85 -1.67
N ASN A 182 -1.48 37.03 -1.71
CA ASN A 182 -2.36 36.82 -0.56
C ASN A 182 -2.60 35.33 -0.24
N ASP A 183 -2.08 34.41 -1.08
CA ASP A 183 -2.18 32.95 -0.82
C ASP A 183 -1.31 32.53 0.36
N PHE A 184 -0.33 33.32 0.73
CA PHE A 184 0.55 33.07 1.86
C PHE A 184 0.26 34.03 3.02
N PRO A 185 0.40 33.58 4.29
CA PRO A 185 0.25 34.47 5.43
C PRO A 185 1.40 35.48 5.50
N GLU A 186 1.15 36.63 6.09
CA GLU A 186 2.14 37.69 6.26
C GLU A 186 3.42 37.29 7.02
N SER A 187 3.35 36.16 7.75
CA SER A 187 4.49 35.61 8.49
C SER A 187 5.61 35.06 7.60
N ILE A 188 5.35 34.82 6.30
CA ILE A 188 6.36 34.36 5.37
C ILE A 188 6.94 35.55 4.58
N PRO A 189 8.27 35.73 4.59
CA PRO A 189 8.88 36.80 3.83
C PRO A 189 8.75 36.58 2.32
N TYR A 190 8.35 37.61 1.62
CA TYR A 190 8.49 37.71 0.18
C TYR A 190 9.95 38.00 -0.15
N LEU A 191 10.59 37.15 -0.94
CA LEU A 191 12.03 37.19 -1.23
C LEU A 191 12.36 37.84 -2.58
N GLY A 192 11.37 38.06 -3.44
CA GLY A 192 11.57 38.69 -4.74
C GLY A 192 10.92 37.92 -5.88
N GLN A 193 11.37 38.20 -7.11
CA GLN A 193 10.84 37.59 -8.32
C GLN A 193 11.48 36.23 -8.61
N PRO A 194 10.83 35.32 -9.37
CA PRO A 194 11.36 34.01 -9.74
C PRO A 194 12.76 34.04 -10.39
N LYS A 195 13.07 35.12 -11.11
CA LYS A 195 14.38 35.34 -11.73
C LYS A 195 15.53 35.49 -10.71
N GLU A 196 15.22 35.92 -9.50
CA GLU A 196 16.20 36.17 -8.43
C GLU A 196 16.48 34.92 -7.59
N VAL A 197 15.74 33.81 -7.81
CA VAL A 197 15.89 32.56 -7.06
C VAL A 197 17.32 32.05 -7.08
N VAL A 198 17.96 31.98 -8.26
CA VAL A 198 19.31 31.46 -8.40
C VAL A 198 20.31 32.29 -7.59
N THR A 199 20.19 33.62 -7.63
CA THR A 199 21.05 34.54 -6.86
C THR A 199 20.85 34.33 -5.36
N TYR A 200 19.62 34.15 -4.92
CA TYR A 200 19.30 33.86 -3.52
C TYR A 200 19.89 32.51 -3.06
N LEU A 201 19.79 31.47 -3.89
CA LEU A 201 20.34 30.14 -3.62
C LEU A 201 21.87 30.16 -3.52
N GLN A 202 22.56 31.10 -4.19
CA GLN A 202 24.02 31.29 -4.07
C GLN A 202 24.43 31.84 -2.73
N GLN A 203 23.60 32.69 -2.13
CA GLN A 203 23.91 33.41 -0.89
C GLN A 203 23.40 32.69 0.37
N HIS A 204 22.42 31.79 0.24
CA HIS A 204 21.76 31.15 1.36
C HIS A 204 21.81 29.63 1.24
N HIS A 205 21.97 28.97 2.37
CA HIS A 205 21.97 27.50 2.42
C HIS A 205 20.55 26.95 2.37
N ILE A 206 20.10 26.63 1.18
CA ILE A 206 18.79 26.03 0.91
C ILE A 206 18.97 24.56 0.52
N GLU A 207 18.15 23.67 1.07
CA GLU A 207 18.21 22.23 0.80
C GLU A 207 17.14 21.76 -0.19
N GLN A 208 16.03 22.49 -0.26
CA GLN A 208 14.89 22.11 -1.11
C GLN A 208 14.22 23.33 -1.73
N VAL A 209 13.85 23.21 -3.00
CA VAL A 209 13.09 24.20 -3.75
C VAL A 209 11.81 23.55 -4.24
N TYR A 210 10.67 24.17 -3.96
CA TYR A 210 9.36 23.76 -4.46
C TYR A 210 8.87 24.81 -5.45
N CYS A 211 8.60 24.39 -6.68
CA CYS A 211 8.25 25.29 -7.77
C CYS A 211 6.88 24.95 -8.35
N CYS A 212 5.96 25.92 -8.40
CA CYS A 212 4.64 25.78 -9.03
C CYS A 212 4.46 26.63 -10.29
N LEU A 213 5.54 27.18 -10.84
CA LEU A 213 5.47 27.93 -12.08
C LEU A 213 4.97 27.05 -13.22
N PRO A 214 4.13 27.58 -14.12
CA PRO A 214 3.65 26.83 -15.27
C PRO A 214 4.79 26.53 -16.25
N SER A 215 4.69 25.40 -16.96
CA SER A 215 5.72 24.94 -17.92
C SER A 215 6.00 25.94 -19.06
N ALA A 216 5.05 26.83 -19.35
CA ALA A 216 5.27 27.95 -20.29
C ALA A 216 6.41 28.90 -19.87
N ARG A 217 6.73 28.93 -18.56
CA ARG A 217 7.85 29.72 -17.99
C ARG A 217 9.14 28.90 -17.87
N SER A 218 9.38 27.98 -18.80
CA SER A 218 10.57 27.12 -18.81
C SER A 218 11.88 27.88 -18.77
N HIS A 219 11.92 29.10 -19.36
CA HIS A 219 13.11 29.97 -19.34
C HIS A 219 13.53 30.42 -17.92
N GLU A 220 12.60 30.43 -16.94
CA GLU A 220 12.90 30.70 -15.54
C GLU A 220 13.14 29.43 -14.73
N ILE A 221 12.40 28.35 -15.06
CA ILE A 221 12.46 27.09 -14.35
C ILE A 221 13.78 26.36 -14.61
N VAL A 222 14.21 26.30 -15.89
CA VAL A 222 15.40 25.53 -16.29
C VAL A 222 16.68 26.00 -15.59
N PRO A 223 16.98 27.32 -15.47
CA PRO A 223 18.13 27.78 -14.70
C PRO A 223 18.09 27.37 -13.23
N ILE A 224 16.88 27.38 -12.61
CA ILE A 224 16.71 26.96 -11.21
C ILE A 224 17.00 25.46 -11.08
N ILE A 225 16.46 24.62 -11.99
CA ILE A 225 16.72 23.18 -11.99
C ILE A 225 18.20 22.90 -12.14
N ASN A 226 18.85 23.49 -13.15
CA ASN A 226 20.28 23.29 -13.40
C ASN A 226 21.15 23.69 -12.22
N TYR A 227 20.81 24.83 -11.58
CA TYR A 227 21.52 25.24 -10.37
C TYR A 227 21.31 24.26 -9.23
N CYS A 228 20.07 23.81 -9.00
CA CYS A 228 19.73 22.86 -7.96
C CYS A 228 20.46 21.51 -8.15
N GLU A 229 20.50 20.99 -9.37
CA GLU A 229 21.21 19.74 -9.69
C GLU A 229 22.72 19.84 -9.45
N ASN A 230 23.33 20.92 -9.90
CA ASN A 230 24.77 21.14 -9.74
C ASN A 230 25.19 21.34 -8.27
N HIS A 231 24.29 21.87 -7.43
CA HIS A 231 24.58 22.17 -6.01
C HIS A 231 23.90 21.17 -5.06
N LEU A 232 23.33 20.07 -5.58
CA LEU A 232 22.70 19.02 -4.80
C LEU A 232 21.50 19.51 -3.95
N ILE A 233 20.84 20.57 -4.39
CA ILE A 233 19.56 21.05 -3.86
C ILE A 233 18.45 20.23 -4.50
N ARG A 234 17.47 19.79 -3.72
CA ARG A 234 16.35 19.01 -4.24
C ARG A 234 15.30 19.93 -4.84
N PHE A 235 15.05 19.76 -6.12
CA PHE A 235 13.98 20.47 -6.81
C PHE A 235 12.71 19.60 -6.85
N TYR A 236 11.57 20.20 -6.49
CA TYR A 236 10.25 19.59 -6.54
C TYR A 236 9.32 20.48 -7.38
N SER A 237 8.73 19.90 -8.41
CA SER A 237 7.66 20.55 -9.15
C SER A 237 6.32 20.31 -8.45
N VAL A 238 5.55 21.38 -8.24
CA VAL A 238 4.20 21.35 -7.65
C VAL A 238 3.19 21.69 -8.74
N PRO A 239 2.70 20.69 -9.48
CA PRO A 239 1.82 20.93 -10.62
C PRO A 239 0.43 21.42 -10.18
N ASN A 240 -0.18 22.29 -10.98
CA ASN A 240 -1.55 22.75 -10.74
C ASN A 240 -2.56 21.79 -11.37
N ILE A 241 -2.80 20.66 -10.70
CA ILE A 241 -3.65 19.59 -11.22
C ILE A 241 -5.09 19.71 -10.71
N ARG A 242 -5.34 20.56 -9.72
CA ARG A 242 -6.62 20.64 -9.00
C ARG A 242 -7.81 21.17 -9.79
N ASN A 243 -7.56 21.84 -10.90
CA ASN A 243 -8.63 22.45 -11.69
C ASN A 243 -9.63 21.44 -12.29
N TYR A 244 -9.34 20.15 -12.24
CA TYR A 244 -10.17 19.14 -12.89
C TYR A 244 -10.76 18.08 -11.95
N LEU A 245 -10.22 17.84 -10.75
CA LEU A 245 -10.66 16.68 -9.93
C LEU A 245 -10.44 16.88 -8.43
N HIS A 246 -11.51 16.76 -7.66
CA HIS A 246 -11.47 16.60 -6.18
C HIS A 246 -11.04 15.20 -5.74
N ARG A 247 -10.38 14.40 -6.62
CA ARG A 247 -9.99 13.02 -6.35
C ARG A 247 -8.48 12.87 -6.28
N ARG A 248 -8.02 11.91 -5.49
CA ARG A 248 -6.60 11.52 -5.45
C ARG A 248 -6.19 10.99 -6.82
N MET A 249 -5.09 11.51 -7.35
CA MET A 249 -4.49 11.04 -8.59
C MET A 249 -3.28 10.18 -8.28
N HIS A 250 -3.06 9.18 -9.09
CA HIS A 250 -1.89 8.32 -9.07
C HIS A 250 -1.00 8.67 -10.25
N PHE A 251 0.29 8.73 -9.97
CA PHE A 251 1.30 9.05 -10.97
C PHE A 251 1.80 7.74 -11.59
N GLU A 252 1.65 7.60 -12.88
CA GLU A 252 2.14 6.45 -13.65
C GLU A 252 3.09 6.94 -14.75
N LEU A 253 4.06 6.09 -15.12
CA LEU A 253 4.94 6.34 -16.25
C LEU A 253 4.50 5.46 -17.42
N PHE A 254 4.07 6.10 -18.50
CA PHE A 254 3.82 5.41 -19.77
C PHE A 254 5.07 5.55 -20.66
N GLY A 255 5.98 4.59 -20.54
CA GLY A 255 7.35 4.75 -21.04
C GLY A 255 8.08 5.84 -20.25
N ASN A 256 8.48 6.92 -20.91
CA ASN A 256 9.10 8.10 -20.28
C ASN A 256 8.13 9.26 -20.06
N ILE A 257 6.84 9.07 -20.38
CA ILE A 257 5.83 10.14 -20.28
C ILE A 257 5.09 9.97 -18.95
N PRO A 258 5.12 10.99 -18.05
CA PRO A 258 4.34 10.97 -16.84
C PRO A 258 2.85 11.15 -17.15
N VAL A 259 2.04 10.20 -16.72
CA VAL A 259 0.57 10.20 -16.85
C VAL A 259 -0.06 10.18 -15.47
N LEU A 260 -1.11 10.97 -15.29
CA LEU A 260 -1.88 11.00 -14.06
C LEU A 260 -3.17 10.20 -14.25
N THR A 261 -3.31 9.13 -13.49
CA THR A 261 -4.51 8.31 -13.47
C THR A 261 -5.38 8.65 -12.26
N ILE A 262 -6.69 8.67 -12.47
CA ILE A 262 -7.69 8.99 -11.41
C ILE A 262 -7.91 7.78 -10.49
N ARG A 263 -7.64 6.59 -10.97
CA ARG A 263 -7.95 5.34 -10.29
C ARG A 263 -6.83 4.33 -10.47
N GLU A 264 -6.23 3.90 -9.37
CA GLU A 264 -5.43 2.67 -9.39
C GLU A 264 -6.36 1.48 -9.58
N GLU A 265 -6.08 0.67 -10.57
CA GLU A 265 -6.72 -0.64 -10.70
C GLU A 265 -5.98 -1.64 -9.81
N PRO A 266 -6.58 -2.06 -8.67
CA PRO A 266 -5.87 -2.95 -7.73
C PRO A 266 -5.41 -4.27 -8.36
N LEU A 267 -6.07 -4.70 -9.44
CA LEU A 267 -5.77 -5.95 -10.14
C LEU A 267 -4.62 -5.83 -11.18
N THR A 268 -4.07 -4.65 -11.40
CA THR A 268 -2.84 -4.49 -12.19
C THR A 268 -1.63 -5.04 -11.42
N GLN A 269 -1.66 -4.97 -10.09
CA GLN A 269 -0.62 -5.55 -9.24
C GLN A 269 -0.73 -7.07 -9.23
N MET A 270 0.38 -7.75 -9.52
CA MET A 270 0.43 -9.20 -9.63
C MET A 270 0.03 -9.90 -8.31
N GLU A 271 0.42 -9.33 -7.17
CA GLU A 271 0.08 -9.82 -5.84
C GLU A 271 -1.44 -9.87 -5.60
N ASN A 272 -2.14 -8.78 -5.93
CA ASN A 272 -3.60 -8.70 -5.78
C ASN A 272 -4.33 -9.64 -6.73
N ARG A 273 -3.79 -9.83 -7.94
CA ARG A 273 -4.32 -10.78 -8.92
C ARG A 273 -4.19 -12.23 -8.44
N LEU A 274 -3.02 -12.59 -7.90
CA LEU A 274 -2.79 -13.93 -7.34
C LEU A 274 -3.68 -14.18 -6.12
N LEU A 275 -3.75 -13.21 -5.20
CA LEU A 275 -4.60 -13.31 -4.01
C LEU A 275 -6.08 -13.49 -4.40
N LYS A 276 -6.56 -12.68 -5.33
CA LYS A 276 -7.92 -12.82 -5.85
C LYS A 276 -8.13 -14.20 -6.48
N ARG A 277 -7.20 -14.68 -7.30
CA ARG A 277 -7.32 -15.98 -7.95
C ARG A 277 -7.37 -17.13 -6.96
N ALA A 278 -6.51 -17.09 -5.94
CA ALA A 278 -6.50 -18.08 -4.86
C ALA A 278 -7.83 -18.07 -4.10
N PHE A 279 -8.33 -16.89 -3.76
CA PHE A 279 -9.62 -16.72 -3.11
C PHE A 279 -10.77 -17.28 -3.97
N ASP A 280 -10.84 -16.87 -5.24
CA ASP A 280 -11.88 -17.31 -6.17
C ASP A 280 -11.87 -18.86 -6.33
N LEU A 281 -10.68 -19.47 -6.41
CA LEU A 281 -10.54 -20.92 -6.53
C LEU A 281 -10.96 -21.62 -5.25
N PHE A 282 -10.53 -21.13 -4.08
CA PHE A 282 -10.87 -21.75 -2.80
C PHE A 282 -12.37 -21.72 -2.55
N PHE A 283 -13.02 -20.58 -2.72
CA PHE A 283 -14.44 -20.44 -2.48
C PHE A 283 -15.30 -21.17 -3.52
N SER A 284 -14.91 -21.12 -4.79
CA SER A 284 -15.65 -21.84 -5.84
C SER A 284 -15.53 -23.34 -5.67
N LEU A 285 -14.35 -23.87 -5.33
CA LEU A 285 -14.17 -25.30 -5.09
C LEU A 285 -14.92 -25.75 -3.83
N SER A 286 -14.84 -24.98 -2.75
CA SER A 286 -15.59 -25.27 -1.52
C SER A 286 -17.09 -25.31 -1.78
N PHE A 287 -17.62 -24.32 -2.50
CA PHE A 287 -19.03 -24.28 -2.88
C PHE A 287 -19.44 -25.47 -3.76
N LEU A 288 -18.63 -25.80 -4.76
CA LEU A 288 -18.90 -26.92 -5.66
C LEU A 288 -18.90 -28.29 -4.94
N CYS A 289 -18.05 -28.46 -3.94
CA CYS A 289 -17.96 -29.71 -3.19
C CYS A 289 -19.03 -29.83 -2.10
N THR A 290 -19.43 -28.73 -1.45
CA THR A 290 -20.34 -28.75 -0.29
C THR A 290 -21.78 -28.44 -0.64
N VAL A 291 -22.04 -27.28 -1.21
CA VAL A 291 -23.38 -26.72 -1.40
C VAL A 291 -24.01 -27.15 -2.74
N PHE A 292 -23.18 -27.11 -3.80
CA PHE A 292 -23.68 -27.34 -5.15
C PHE A 292 -24.35 -28.73 -5.38
N PRO A 293 -23.88 -29.86 -4.81
CA PRO A 293 -24.55 -31.15 -4.96
C PRO A 293 -26.00 -31.12 -4.48
N PHE A 294 -26.26 -30.49 -3.33
CA PHE A 294 -27.61 -30.33 -2.79
C PHE A 294 -28.51 -29.46 -3.70
N VAL A 295 -27.94 -28.29 -4.09
CA VAL A 295 -28.63 -27.38 -5.02
C VAL A 295 -28.93 -28.06 -6.36
N TYR A 296 -28.00 -28.85 -6.89
CA TYR A 296 -28.17 -29.59 -8.13
C TYR A 296 -29.28 -30.62 -8.03
N ILE A 297 -29.34 -31.41 -6.95
CA ILE A 297 -30.39 -32.41 -6.74
C ILE A 297 -31.75 -31.72 -6.62
N ILE A 298 -31.88 -30.69 -5.79
CA ILE A 298 -33.17 -30.01 -5.55
C ILE A 298 -33.66 -29.30 -6.82
N ILE A 299 -32.83 -28.40 -7.38
CA ILE A 299 -33.22 -27.61 -8.54
C ILE A 299 -33.28 -28.47 -9.79
N GLY A 300 -32.36 -29.42 -9.96
CA GLY A 300 -32.32 -30.32 -11.11
C GLY A 300 -33.55 -31.21 -11.22
N THR A 301 -33.99 -31.81 -10.10
CA THR A 301 -35.23 -32.62 -10.06
C THR A 301 -36.47 -31.77 -10.35
N THR A 302 -36.55 -30.57 -9.74
CA THR A 302 -37.70 -29.66 -9.98
C THR A 302 -37.76 -29.18 -11.44
N ILE A 303 -36.63 -28.90 -12.09
CA ILE A 303 -36.60 -28.56 -13.52
C ILE A 303 -37.02 -29.72 -14.38
N LYS A 304 -36.57 -30.95 -14.09
CA LYS A 304 -36.94 -32.15 -14.82
C LYS A 304 -38.43 -32.47 -14.70
N LEU A 305 -39.02 -32.30 -13.53
CA LEU A 305 -40.44 -32.47 -13.30
C LEU A 305 -41.30 -31.39 -13.95
N SER A 306 -40.78 -30.17 -14.12
CA SER A 306 -41.51 -29.05 -14.71
C SER A 306 -41.52 -29.02 -16.24
N SER A 307 -40.46 -29.49 -16.89
CA SER A 307 -40.36 -29.47 -18.36
C SER A 307 -39.32 -30.44 -18.90
N PHE A 308 -39.62 -31.03 -20.08
CA PHE A 308 -38.74 -31.95 -20.79
C PHE A 308 -37.46 -31.21 -21.27
N GLY A 309 -36.28 -31.84 -21.12
CA GLY A 309 -35.00 -31.29 -21.63
C GLY A 309 -33.85 -31.31 -20.63
N PRO A 310 -32.69 -30.71 -20.96
CA PRO A 310 -31.51 -30.70 -20.11
C PRO A 310 -31.71 -29.77 -18.88
N ILE A 311 -31.02 -30.07 -17.77
CA ILE A 311 -31.07 -29.27 -16.54
C ILE A 311 -30.34 -27.95 -16.74
N PHE A 312 -29.22 -27.97 -17.47
CA PHE A 312 -28.40 -26.77 -17.71
C PHE A 312 -28.66 -26.21 -19.12
N PHE A 313 -28.71 -24.90 -19.16
CA PHE A 313 -28.62 -24.10 -20.37
C PHE A 313 -27.19 -23.61 -20.54
N LYS A 314 -26.61 -23.71 -21.74
CA LYS A 314 -25.27 -23.26 -22.09
C LYS A 314 -25.36 -21.96 -22.89
N GLN A 315 -24.63 -20.98 -22.51
CA GLN A 315 -24.53 -19.70 -23.22
C GLN A 315 -23.06 -19.24 -23.35
N LYS A 316 -22.68 -18.80 -24.54
CA LYS A 316 -21.38 -18.19 -24.73
C LYS A 316 -21.34 -16.81 -24.09
N ARG A 317 -20.27 -16.52 -23.36
CA ARG A 317 -19.98 -15.22 -22.78
C ARG A 317 -18.54 -14.81 -23.04
N SER A 318 -18.31 -13.51 -23.25
CA SER A 318 -16.99 -12.95 -23.47
C SER A 318 -16.29 -12.68 -22.12
N VAL A 319 -14.98 -12.92 -22.06
CA VAL A 319 -14.08 -12.52 -20.98
C VAL A 319 -13.39 -11.21 -21.35
N GLU A 320 -12.71 -10.62 -20.39
CA GLU A 320 -11.97 -9.35 -20.47
C GLU A 320 -11.06 -9.24 -21.73
N ASN A 321 -10.49 -10.35 -22.19
CA ASN A 321 -9.61 -10.39 -23.37
C ASN A 321 -10.32 -10.76 -24.69
N GLY A 322 -11.63 -10.61 -24.76
CA GLY A 322 -12.42 -10.94 -25.95
C GLY A 322 -12.57 -12.44 -26.24
N LYS A 323 -11.99 -13.34 -25.42
CA LYS A 323 -12.17 -14.79 -25.55
C LYS A 323 -13.55 -15.18 -25.08
N GLU A 324 -14.16 -16.12 -25.76
CA GLU A 324 -15.46 -16.67 -25.39
C GLU A 324 -15.32 -17.92 -24.52
N PHE A 325 -16.21 -18.08 -23.54
CA PHE A 325 -16.33 -19.30 -22.75
C PHE A 325 -17.80 -19.73 -22.61
N TRP A 326 -18.01 -21.01 -22.33
CA TRP A 326 -19.35 -21.57 -22.09
C TRP A 326 -19.76 -21.37 -20.64
N CYS A 327 -20.78 -20.55 -20.42
CA CYS A 327 -21.39 -20.34 -19.11
C CYS A 327 -22.59 -21.29 -18.95
N TYR A 328 -22.59 -22.05 -17.87
CA TYR A 328 -23.68 -22.97 -17.52
C TYR A 328 -24.65 -22.29 -16.55
N LYS A 329 -25.95 -22.37 -16.84
CA LYS A 329 -27.02 -21.83 -15.98
C LYS A 329 -28.09 -22.89 -15.81
N PHE A 330 -28.77 -22.90 -14.67
CA PHE A 330 -29.99 -23.70 -14.55
C PHE A 330 -31.04 -23.21 -15.56
N ARG A 331 -31.67 -24.16 -16.24
CA ARG A 331 -32.68 -23.84 -17.24
C ARG A 331 -33.93 -23.26 -16.58
N SER A 332 -34.29 -22.05 -16.93
CA SER A 332 -35.50 -21.35 -16.47
C SER A 332 -36.60 -21.20 -17.52
N MET A 333 -36.33 -21.65 -18.75
CA MET A 333 -37.27 -21.59 -19.89
C MET A 333 -37.43 -22.94 -20.55
N ARG A 334 -38.53 -23.13 -21.29
CA ARG A 334 -38.71 -24.29 -22.16
C ARG A 334 -37.69 -24.27 -23.28
N VAL A 335 -37.26 -25.44 -23.75
CA VAL A 335 -36.31 -25.55 -24.87
C VAL A 335 -36.96 -24.94 -26.12
N ASN A 336 -36.30 -23.97 -26.73
CA ASN A 336 -36.72 -23.34 -27.98
C ASN A 336 -35.48 -23.02 -28.84
N ILE A 337 -35.74 -22.83 -30.14
CA ILE A 337 -34.70 -22.58 -31.16
C ILE A 337 -34.13 -21.15 -31.03
N ASP A 338 -34.86 -20.22 -30.43
CA ASP A 338 -34.50 -18.79 -30.33
C ASP A 338 -33.88 -18.42 -29.00
N SER A 339 -33.40 -19.41 -28.22
CA SER A 339 -32.86 -19.22 -26.87
C SER A 339 -31.64 -18.29 -26.82
N ASP A 340 -30.83 -18.21 -27.89
CA ASP A 340 -29.64 -17.39 -27.99
C ASP A 340 -29.87 -16.05 -28.72
N LYS A 341 -31.01 -15.88 -29.38
CA LYS A 341 -31.30 -14.70 -30.21
C LYS A 341 -32.18 -13.66 -29.52
N LEU A 342 -33.16 -14.11 -28.75
CA LEU A 342 -34.16 -13.23 -28.14
C LEU A 342 -33.94 -13.09 -26.63
N GLN A 343 -33.71 -11.85 -26.19
CA GLN A 343 -33.58 -11.53 -24.78
C GLN A 343 -34.92 -11.74 -24.05
N ALA A 344 -34.85 -12.29 -22.84
CA ALA A 344 -36.02 -12.55 -22.01
C ALA A 344 -36.69 -11.28 -21.53
N THR A 345 -38.00 -11.16 -21.72
CA THR A 345 -38.82 -10.05 -21.19
C THR A 345 -39.44 -10.40 -19.83
N ALA A 346 -40.02 -9.39 -19.13
CA ALA A 346 -40.63 -9.61 -17.82
C ALA A 346 -41.72 -10.69 -17.83
N ASN A 347 -42.62 -10.71 -18.82
CA ASN A 347 -43.73 -11.67 -18.96
C ASN A 347 -43.52 -12.63 -20.14
N ASP A 348 -42.32 -13.18 -20.28
CA ASP A 348 -42.01 -14.08 -21.40
C ASP A 348 -42.73 -15.42 -21.28
N PRO A 349 -43.57 -15.82 -22.29
CA PRO A 349 -44.36 -17.07 -22.25
C PRO A 349 -43.49 -18.34 -22.25
N ARG A 350 -42.22 -18.24 -22.57
CA ARG A 350 -41.24 -19.33 -22.57
C ARG A 350 -40.82 -19.75 -21.17
N LYS A 351 -41.07 -18.90 -20.13
CA LYS A 351 -40.70 -19.20 -18.75
C LYS A 351 -41.52 -20.36 -18.19
N THR A 352 -40.89 -21.21 -17.39
CA THR A 352 -41.57 -22.19 -16.58
C THR A 352 -41.94 -21.61 -15.22
N LYS A 353 -42.94 -22.14 -14.50
CA LYS A 353 -43.29 -21.68 -13.15
C LYS A 353 -42.10 -21.71 -12.19
N ILE A 354 -41.26 -22.75 -12.30
CA ILE A 354 -40.02 -22.90 -11.54
C ILE A 354 -38.95 -21.91 -12.03
N GLY A 355 -38.92 -21.66 -13.36
CA GLY A 355 -38.01 -20.64 -13.92
C GLY A 355 -38.29 -19.24 -13.44
N ASP A 356 -39.51 -18.88 -13.16
CA ASP A 356 -39.86 -17.60 -12.54
C ASP A 356 -39.41 -17.51 -11.08
N PHE A 357 -39.47 -18.62 -10.35
CA PHE A 357 -38.95 -18.67 -8.95
C PHE A 357 -37.42 -18.57 -8.89
N ILE A 358 -36.71 -19.26 -9.78
CA ILE A 358 -35.23 -19.25 -9.82
C ILE A 358 -34.68 -17.88 -10.24
N ARG A 359 -35.47 -17.04 -10.93
CA ARG A 359 -35.06 -15.71 -11.41
C ARG A 359 -35.30 -14.57 -10.41
N LYS A 360 -36.14 -14.82 -9.43
CA LYS A 360 -36.33 -13.90 -8.27
C LYS A 360 -35.21 -14.05 -7.27
#